data_f674af7b7c542e0eb71f7dacb7056679
#
_entry.id   f674af7b7c542e0eb71f7dacb7056679
#
_cell.length_a   1.000
_cell.length_b   1.000
_cell.length_c   1.000
_cell.angle_alpha   90.00
_cell.angle_beta   90.00
_cell.angle_gamma   90.00
#
_symmetry.space_group_name_H-M   'P 1'
#
loop_
_entity.id
_entity.type
_entity.pdbx_description
1 polymer ?
#
loop_
_entity_poly.entity_id
_entity_poly.type
_entity_poly.pdbx_seq_one_letter_code
_entity_poly.pdbx_strand_id
1 'polypeptide(L)'
;TIKVPEYQEAVKTMTHPYSSKWWTWPLMLRPVWYFWKDPTDVPGTVAGIWGAGNPTIWWASVPALILAAWVAVRERQPAAAFIVAGWLIHVAPWVWIPRTLFLYHYLPSLLFALLALAWMLDRLWRGEGSAIERGLVGGLLLASVLPACVNVAPSWAPLLFLATLVGYEGAVFSKRGSRVPVGPIAVAAWCLAAILVTAYLFPIWVGSPISKADWQSRMWISGSGFMNWI
;
A
#
# COMPACT_ATOMS: atom_id res chain seq x y z
N THR A 1 14.59 38.78 4.77
CA THR A 1 14.97 37.43 5.23
C THR A 1 13.95 37.02 6.29
N ILE A 2 13.07 36.03 5.99
CA ILE A 2 12.08 35.54 6.96
C ILE A 2 12.84 34.80 8.06
N LYS A 3 12.61 35.19 9.34
CA LYS A 3 13.23 34.49 10.47
C LYS A 3 12.59 33.09 10.62
N VAL A 4 13.38 32.09 10.95
CA VAL A 4 12.93 30.69 11.08
C VAL A 4 11.71 30.54 11.99
N PRO A 5 11.57 31.24 13.14
CA PRO A 5 10.36 31.18 13.97
C PRO A 5 9.09 31.71 13.28
N GLU A 6 9.20 32.82 12.55
CA GLU A 6 8.07 33.40 11.80
C GLU A 6 7.58 32.46 10.68
N TYR A 7 8.51 31.81 10.00
CA TYR A 7 8.19 30.78 9.00
C TYR A 7 7.48 29.59 9.63
N GLN A 8 7.94 29.11 10.79
CA GLN A 8 7.31 27.98 11.48
C GLN A 8 5.89 28.29 11.96
N GLU A 9 5.63 29.52 12.43
CA GLU A 9 4.26 29.95 12.78
C GLU A 9 3.35 30.03 11.55
N ALA A 10 3.84 30.59 10.45
CA ALA A 10 3.09 30.63 9.18
C ALA A 10 2.72 29.24 8.67
N VAL A 11 3.63 28.27 8.77
CA VAL A 11 3.39 26.88 8.33
C VAL A 11 2.32 26.16 9.16
N LYS A 12 2.09 26.55 10.43
CA LYS A 12 1.01 25.98 11.26
C LYS A 12 -0.39 26.31 10.72
N THR A 13 -0.55 27.47 10.12
CA THR A 13 -1.84 27.97 9.60
C THR A 13 -2.01 27.76 8.10
N MET A 14 -0.95 27.40 7.38
CA MET A 14 -1.02 27.16 5.94
C MET A 14 -1.87 25.93 5.62
N THR A 15 -2.85 26.12 4.75
CA THR A 15 -3.59 25.02 4.12
C THR A 15 -2.93 24.64 2.79
N HIS A 16 -2.86 23.35 2.49
CA HIS A 16 -2.33 22.87 1.22
C HIS A 16 -3.27 21.80 0.62
N PRO A 17 -3.58 21.84 -0.68
CA PRO A 17 -4.50 20.89 -1.31
C PRO A 17 -4.15 19.42 -1.07
N TYR A 18 -2.85 19.10 -1.00
CA TYR A 18 -2.36 17.72 -0.79
C TYR A 18 -2.01 17.42 0.67
N SER A 19 -2.44 18.26 1.62
CA SER A 19 -2.26 17.94 3.04
C SER A 19 -3.03 16.69 3.42
N SER A 20 -2.44 15.89 4.29
CA SER A 20 -3.02 14.61 4.73
C SER A 20 -2.81 14.37 6.21
N LYS A 21 -3.73 13.67 6.84
CA LYS A 21 -3.64 13.29 8.26
C LYS A 21 -2.75 12.06 8.42
N TRP A 22 -1.94 12.00 9.46
CA TRP A 22 -1.01 10.89 9.72
C TRP A 22 -1.67 9.50 9.69
N TRP A 23 -2.89 9.38 10.18
CA TRP A 23 -3.64 8.11 10.21
C TRP A 23 -4.15 7.66 8.83
N THR A 24 -4.14 8.53 7.82
CA THR A 24 -4.51 8.20 6.43
C THR A 24 -3.34 7.60 5.63
N TRP A 25 -2.10 7.76 6.13
CA TRP A 25 -0.90 7.38 5.40
C TRP A 25 -0.73 5.87 5.20
N PRO A 26 -1.03 5.01 6.20
CA PRO A 26 -0.98 3.56 5.99
C PRO A 26 -1.89 3.06 4.86
N LEU A 27 -2.94 3.82 4.55
CA LEU A 27 -3.87 3.50 3.45
C LEU A 27 -3.60 4.32 2.18
N MET A 28 -2.60 5.23 2.20
CA MET A 28 -2.22 6.06 1.04
C MET A 28 -3.41 6.83 0.47
N LEU A 29 -4.27 7.42 1.33
CA LEU A 29 -5.53 8.02 0.89
C LEU A 29 -5.37 9.37 0.19
N ARG A 30 -4.24 10.09 0.42
CA ARG A 30 -3.98 11.39 -0.20
C ARG A 30 -2.50 11.56 -0.55
N PRO A 31 -2.10 11.10 -1.73
CA PRO A 31 -0.75 11.29 -2.26
C PRO A 31 -0.49 12.75 -2.65
N VAL A 32 0.77 13.06 -2.92
CA VAL A 32 1.22 14.39 -3.32
C VAL A 32 1.53 14.40 -4.81
N TRP A 33 1.05 15.40 -5.50
CA TRP A 33 1.44 15.69 -6.88
C TRP A 33 2.66 16.61 -6.87
N TYR A 34 3.74 16.18 -7.50
CA TYR A 34 4.97 16.95 -7.60
C TYR A 34 5.07 17.72 -8.92
N PHE A 35 4.41 17.24 -9.96
CA PHE A 35 4.45 17.84 -11.29
C PHE A 35 3.15 17.53 -12.05
N TRP A 36 2.70 18.51 -12.84
CA TRP A 36 1.59 18.36 -13.76
C TRP A 36 1.80 19.22 -15.02
N LYS A 37 1.60 18.65 -16.21
CA LYS A 37 1.61 19.33 -17.51
C LYS A 37 0.44 18.85 -18.37
N ASP A 38 -0.46 19.76 -18.74
CA ASP A 38 -1.63 19.52 -19.59
C ASP A 38 -1.91 20.76 -20.47
N PRO A 39 -1.81 20.68 -21.81
CA PRO A 39 -1.29 19.54 -22.60
C PRO A 39 0.25 19.41 -22.51
N THR A 40 0.77 18.25 -22.89
CA THR A 40 2.21 18.05 -23.07
C THR A 40 2.64 18.47 -24.48
N ASP A 41 3.94 18.32 -24.81
CA ASP A 41 4.48 18.55 -26.17
C ASP A 41 4.02 17.43 -27.13
N VAL A 42 3.45 16.34 -26.62
CA VAL A 42 2.82 15.26 -27.39
C VAL A 42 1.30 15.50 -27.43
N PRO A 43 0.70 15.75 -28.59
CA PRO A 43 -0.71 16.09 -28.70
C PRO A 43 -1.62 15.04 -28.04
N GLY A 44 -2.66 15.50 -27.32
CA GLY A 44 -3.66 14.64 -26.67
C GLY A 44 -3.19 13.93 -25.43
N THR A 45 -2.00 14.27 -24.91
CA THR A 45 -1.45 13.63 -23.70
C THR A 45 -1.28 14.61 -22.55
N VAL A 46 -1.24 14.05 -21.34
CA VAL A 46 -0.92 14.72 -20.10
C VAL A 46 0.26 14.03 -19.44
N ALA A 47 0.99 14.74 -18.60
CA ALA A 47 2.09 14.18 -17.82
C ALA A 47 2.00 14.65 -16.36
N GLY A 48 2.31 13.77 -15.44
CA GLY A 48 2.34 14.12 -14.02
C GLY A 48 3.30 13.23 -13.25
N ILE A 49 3.88 13.76 -12.17
CA ILE A 49 4.70 12.99 -11.23
C ILE A 49 3.92 12.85 -9.93
N TRP A 50 3.54 11.64 -9.63
CA TRP A 50 2.68 11.30 -8.51
C TRP A 50 3.46 10.62 -7.38
N GLY A 51 3.44 11.24 -6.20
CA GLY A 51 4.17 10.78 -5.02
C GLY A 51 3.41 9.75 -4.22
N ALA A 52 3.04 8.64 -4.84
CA ALA A 52 2.44 7.49 -4.19
C ALA A 52 3.22 6.21 -4.48
N GLY A 53 3.07 5.23 -3.62
CA GLY A 53 3.66 3.90 -3.81
C GLY A 53 2.76 2.97 -4.65
N ASN A 54 3.21 1.72 -4.78
CA ASN A 54 2.38 0.65 -5.33
C ASN A 54 1.27 0.29 -4.32
N PRO A 55 -0.02 0.46 -4.66
CA PRO A 55 -1.13 0.19 -3.76
C PRO A 55 -1.16 -1.24 -3.23
N THR A 56 -0.87 -2.23 -4.09
CA THR A 56 -0.83 -3.65 -3.71
C THR A 56 0.19 -3.90 -2.59
N ILE A 57 1.39 -3.32 -2.71
CA ILE A 57 2.45 -3.44 -1.69
C ILE A 57 2.09 -2.63 -0.44
N TRP A 58 1.64 -1.40 -0.64
CA TRP A 58 1.35 -0.48 0.46
C TRP A 58 0.23 -1.01 1.35
N TRP A 59 -0.89 -1.40 0.75
CA TRP A 59 -2.05 -1.91 1.50
C TRP A 59 -1.78 -3.28 2.13
N ALA A 60 -1.01 -4.16 1.49
CA ALA A 60 -0.60 -5.43 2.10
C ALA A 60 0.30 -5.23 3.33
N SER A 61 1.01 -4.11 3.44
CA SER A 61 1.85 -3.80 4.60
C SER A 61 1.04 -3.56 5.89
N VAL A 62 -0.23 -3.15 5.77
CA VAL A 62 -1.11 -2.89 6.93
C VAL A 62 -1.45 -4.19 7.69
N PRO A 63 -2.03 -5.23 7.06
CA PRO A 63 -2.26 -6.50 7.73
C PRO A 63 -0.94 -7.16 8.17
N ALA A 64 0.17 -6.94 7.46
CA ALA A 64 1.47 -7.42 7.87
C ALA A 64 1.93 -6.81 9.21
N LEU A 65 1.74 -5.50 9.41
CA LEU A 65 2.00 -4.83 10.69
C LEU A 65 1.10 -5.36 11.81
N ILE A 66 -0.18 -5.60 11.53
CA ILE A 66 -1.12 -6.17 12.50
C ILE A 66 -0.68 -7.57 12.91
N LEU A 67 -0.29 -8.42 11.95
CA LEU A 67 0.23 -9.75 12.23
C LEU A 67 1.54 -9.67 13.03
N ALA A 68 2.47 -8.79 12.64
CA ALA A 68 3.71 -8.60 13.38
C ALA A 68 3.45 -8.18 14.83
N ALA A 69 2.50 -7.26 15.07
CA ALA A 69 2.11 -6.87 16.42
C ALA A 69 1.50 -8.04 17.22
N TRP A 70 0.63 -8.82 16.57
CA TRP A 70 0.06 -10.02 17.17
C TRP A 70 1.14 -11.03 17.60
N VAL A 71 2.05 -11.37 16.68
CA VAL A 71 3.13 -12.35 16.94
C VAL A 71 4.12 -11.82 17.96
N ALA A 72 4.44 -10.52 17.95
CA ALA A 72 5.30 -9.89 18.95
C ALA A 72 4.75 -10.07 20.36
N VAL A 73 3.44 -9.95 20.54
CA VAL A 73 2.79 -10.08 21.86
C VAL A 73 2.57 -11.55 22.23
N ARG A 74 2.02 -12.36 21.33
CA ARG A 74 1.61 -13.75 21.62
C ARG A 74 2.77 -14.72 21.64
N GLU A 75 3.67 -14.62 20.67
CA GLU A 75 4.82 -15.53 20.53
C GLU A 75 6.10 -14.92 21.14
N ARG A 76 6.05 -13.67 21.62
CA ARG A 76 7.19 -12.91 22.17
C ARG A 76 8.39 -12.88 21.23
N GLN A 77 8.11 -12.78 19.93
CA GLN A 77 9.16 -12.84 18.91
C GLN A 77 9.91 -11.49 18.77
N PRO A 78 11.23 -11.44 19.05
CA PRO A 78 11.97 -10.17 19.07
C PRO A 78 12.00 -9.44 17.73
N ALA A 79 12.09 -10.17 16.60
CA ALA A 79 12.11 -9.57 15.27
C ALA A 79 10.79 -8.84 14.97
N ALA A 80 9.65 -9.46 15.28
CA ALA A 80 8.35 -8.83 15.11
C ALA A 80 8.19 -7.62 16.04
N ALA A 81 8.65 -7.71 17.30
CA ALA A 81 8.64 -6.59 18.24
C ALA A 81 9.50 -5.42 17.76
N PHE A 82 10.69 -5.68 17.20
CA PHE A 82 11.56 -4.67 16.61
C PHE A 82 10.90 -3.94 15.45
N ILE A 83 10.27 -4.67 14.53
CA ILE A 83 9.55 -4.11 13.38
C ILE A 83 8.43 -3.17 13.84
N VAL A 84 7.60 -3.64 14.78
CA VAL A 84 6.46 -2.85 15.29
C VAL A 84 6.94 -1.62 16.07
N ALA A 85 7.95 -1.77 16.92
CA ALA A 85 8.53 -0.65 17.66
C ALA A 85 9.13 0.40 16.71
N GLY A 86 9.86 -0.03 15.68
CA GLY A 86 10.40 0.85 14.67
C GLY A 86 9.30 1.62 13.93
N TRP A 87 8.22 0.96 13.54
CA TRP A 87 7.08 1.62 12.91
C TRP A 87 6.44 2.66 13.86
N LEU A 88 6.19 2.29 15.12
CA LEU A 88 5.57 3.17 16.12
C LEU A 88 6.43 4.41 16.42
N ILE A 89 7.73 4.24 16.62
CA ILE A 89 8.65 5.36 16.90
C ILE A 89 8.62 6.40 15.80
N HIS A 90 8.46 6.00 14.54
CA HIS A 90 8.45 6.92 13.40
C HIS A 90 7.07 7.50 13.10
N VAL A 91 5.97 6.82 13.44
CA VAL A 91 4.62 7.35 13.19
C VAL A 91 4.07 8.14 14.36
N ALA A 92 4.36 7.76 15.61
CA ALA A 92 3.78 8.35 16.80
C ALA A 92 4.03 9.87 16.95
N PRO A 93 5.21 10.42 16.63
CA PRO A 93 5.43 11.87 16.77
C PRO A 93 4.46 12.72 15.96
N TRP A 94 3.95 12.22 14.82
CA TRP A 94 3.03 12.96 13.96
C TRP A 94 1.64 13.18 14.56
N VAL A 95 1.29 12.45 15.63
CA VAL A 95 0.03 12.65 16.37
C VAL A 95 -0.04 14.04 17.00
N TRP A 96 1.11 14.56 17.46
CA TRP A 96 1.21 15.82 18.21
C TRP A 96 1.68 17.01 17.38
N ILE A 97 2.03 16.79 16.10
CA ILE A 97 2.56 17.88 15.26
C ILE A 97 1.40 18.67 14.64
N PRO A 98 1.17 19.95 15.05
CA PRO A 98 0.01 20.73 14.63
C PRO A 98 0.25 21.53 13.33
N ARG A 99 1.03 21.03 12.40
CA ARG A 99 1.31 21.69 11.12
C ARG A 99 0.73 20.91 9.94
N THR A 100 0.77 21.52 8.76
CA THR A 100 0.45 20.84 7.50
C THR A 100 1.37 19.64 7.29
N LEU A 101 0.77 18.46 7.13
CA LEU A 101 1.45 17.19 6.95
C LEU A 101 1.13 16.60 5.57
N PHE A 102 2.02 15.74 5.09
CA PHE A 102 1.92 15.10 3.78
C PHE A 102 2.30 13.63 3.86
N LEU A 103 1.85 12.83 2.90
CA LEU A 103 2.11 11.40 2.82
C LEU A 103 3.61 11.03 2.93
N TYR A 104 4.51 11.84 2.37
CA TYR A 104 5.95 11.55 2.40
C TYR A 104 6.57 11.54 3.80
N HIS A 105 5.89 12.13 4.81
CA HIS A 105 6.34 12.00 6.20
C HIS A 105 6.22 10.56 6.74
N TYR A 106 5.44 9.71 6.06
CA TYR A 106 5.30 8.30 6.39
C TYR A 106 6.47 7.44 5.92
N LEU A 107 7.34 7.91 5.04
CA LEU A 107 8.40 7.10 4.44
C LEU A 107 9.30 6.38 5.45
N PRO A 108 9.74 6.98 6.58
CA PRO A 108 10.50 6.25 7.60
C PRO A 108 9.70 5.12 8.24
N SER A 109 8.41 5.32 8.52
CA SER A 109 7.52 4.28 9.06
C SER A 109 7.23 3.21 8.01
N LEU A 110 7.09 3.60 6.74
CA LEU A 110 6.86 2.69 5.63
C LEU A 110 7.95 1.64 5.51
N LEU A 111 9.22 2.01 5.76
CA LEU A 111 10.33 1.04 5.75
C LEU A 111 10.03 -0.15 6.69
N PHE A 112 9.57 0.12 7.90
CA PHE A 112 9.21 -0.93 8.86
C PHE A 112 7.92 -1.68 8.46
N ALA A 113 6.98 -1.00 7.83
CA ALA A 113 5.79 -1.65 7.27
C ALA A 113 6.16 -2.63 6.14
N LEU A 114 7.12 -2.28 5.29
CA LEU A 114 7.67 -3.16 4.26
C LEU A 114 8.48 -4.32 4.83
N LEU A 115 9.22 -4.11 5.92
CA LEU A 115 9.88 -5.18 6.66
C LEU A 115 8.85 -6.15 7.26
N ALA A 116 7.74 -5.65 7.82
CA ALA A 116 6.64 -6.49 8.28
C ALA A 116 6.05 -7.33 7.14
N LEU A 117 5.87 -6.71 5.97
CA LEU A 117 5.37 -7.39 4.78
C LEU A 117 6.32 -8.50 4.33
N ALA A 118 7.61 -8.20 4.19
CA ALA A 118 8.62 -9.20 3.80
C ALA A 118 8.67 -10.37 4.79
N TRP A 119 8.62 -10.07 6.09
CA TRP A 119 8.59 -11.07 7.15
C TRP A 119 7.30 -11.92 7.12
N MET A 120 6.15 -11.31 6.85
CA MET A 120 4.87 -12.01 6.70
C MET A 120 4.89 -12.93 5.47
N LEU A 121 5.45 -12.49 4.34
CA LEU A 121 5.60 -13.28 3.12
C LEU A 121 6.50 -14.51 3.36
N ASP A 122 7.61 -14.34 4.10
CA ASP A 122 8.51 -15.44 4.46
C ASP A 122 7.80 -16.48 5.34
N ARG A 123 7.05 -16.05 6.36
CA ARG A 123 6.23 -16.96 7.20
C ARG A 123 5.22 -17.75 6.38
N LEU A 124 4.52 -17.06 5.46
CA LEU A 124 3.56 -17.73 4.58
C LEU A 124 4.24 -18.72 3.63
N TRP A 125 5.39 -18.32 3.07
CA TRP A 125 6.21 -19.18 2.21
C TRP A 125 6.64 -20.48 2.91
N ARG A 126 7.06 -20.39 4.17
CA ARG A 126 7.48 -21.52 4.99
C ARG A 126 6.31 -22.31 5.56
N GLY A 127 5.07 -21.83 5.40
CA GLY A 127 3.89 -22.45 5.99
C GLY A 127 3.84 -22.36 7.53
N GLU A 128 4.50 -21.34 8.10
CA GLU A 128 4.50 -21.10 9.55
C GLU A 128 3.16 -20.57 10.03
N GLY A 129 2.89 -20.74 11.33
CA GLY A 129 1.64 -20.35 11.98
C GLY A 129 0.50 -21.37 11.83
N SER A 130 -0.61 -21.11 12.50
CA SER A 130 -1.81 -21.93 12.42
C SER A 130 -2.48 -21.86 11.04
N ALA A 131 -3.37 -22.79 10.71
CA ALA A 131 -4.15 -22.74 9.48
C ALA A 131 -4.97 -21.45 9.38
N ILE A 132 -5.52 -20.98 10.52
CA ILE A 132 -6.27 -19.72 10.59
C ILE A 132 -5.38 -18.53 10.23
N GLU A 133 -4.16 -18.45 10.79
CA GLU A 133 -3.22 -17.37 10.45
C GLU A 133 -2.86 -17.41 8.95
N ARG A 134 -2.51 -18.57 8.41
CA ARG A 134 -2.18 -18.71 6.99
C ARG A 134 -3.35 -18.34 6.09
N GLY A 135 -4.58 -18.75 6.42
CA GLY A 135 -5.80 -18.35 5.71
C GLY A 135 -5.97 -16.83 5.74
N LEU A 136 -5.99 -16.23 6.92
CA LEU A 136 -6.14 -14.78 7.08
C LEU A 136 -5.06 -14.00 6.32
N VAL A 137 -3.79 -14.39 6.48
CA VAL A 137 -2.65 -13.73 5.82
C VAL A 137 -2.75 -13.82 4.31
N GLY A 138 -2.95 -15.04 3.79
CA GLY A 138 -3.06 -15.23 2.34
C GLY A 138 -4.30 -14.55 1.76
N GLY A 139 -5.43 -14.61 2.46
CA GLY A 139 -6.64 -13.90 2.08
C GLY A 139 -6.46 -12.37 2.03
N LEU A 140 -5.78 -11.78 3.01
CA LEU A 140 -5.49 -10.35 3.05
C LEU A 140 -4.46 -9.92 1.97
N LEU A 141 -3.45 -10.77 1.71
CA LEU A 141 -2.53 -10.55 0.60
C LEU A 141 -3.28 -10.53 -0.73
N LEU A 142 -4.09 -11.54 -0.98
CA LEU A 142 -4.92 -11.59 -2.19
C LEU A 142 -5.87 -10.39 -2.25
N ALA A 143 -6.54 -10.03 -1.16
CA ALA A 143 -7.42 -8.86 -1.10
C ALA A 143 -6.72 -7.55 -1.48
N SER A 144 -5.42 -7.39 -1.20
CA SER A 144 -4.65 -6.21 -1.61
C SER A 144 -4.48 -6.07 -3.14
N VAL A 145 -4.72 -7.15 -3.89
CA VAL A 145 -4.69 -7.16 -5.37
C VAL A 145 -6.05 -6.80 -5.98
N LEU A 146 -7.15 -6.93 -5.21
CA LEU A 146 -8.51 -6.70 -5.71
C LEU A 146 -8.71 -5.34 -6.40
N PRO A 147 -8.20 -4.21 -5.88
CA PRO A 147 -8.32 -2.92 -6.56
C PRO A 147 -7.70 -2.91 -7.96
N ALA A 148 -6.58 -3.60 -8.16
CA ALA A 148 -6.00 -3.76 -9.49
C ALA A 148 -6.91 -4.59 -10.41
N CYS A 149 -7.50 -5.68 -9.90
CA CYS A 149 -8.45 -6.49 -10.67
C CYS A 149 -9.68 -5.69 -11.09
N VAL A 150 -10.17 -4.79 -10.23
CA VAL A 150 -11.36 -3.98 -10.52
C VAL A 150 -11.06 -2.84 -11.51
N ASN A 151 -9.89 -2.17 -11.37
CA ASN A 151 -9.60 -0.95 -12.10
C ASN A 151 -8.80 -1.15 -13.40
N VAL A 152 -8.05 -2.25 -13.52
CA VAL A 152 -7.09 -2.47 -14.62
C VAL A 152 -7.46 -3.67 -15.49
N ALA A 153 -7.97 -4.72 -14.87
CA ALA A 153 -8.21 -5.99 -15.54
C ALA A 153 -9.58 -6.05 -16.22
N PRO A 154 -9.81 -7.01 -17.13
CA PRO A 154 -11.12 -7.25 -17.73
C PRO A 154 -12.21 -7.53 -16.69
N SER A 155 -13.47 -7.27 -17.03
CA SER A 155 -14.63 -7.37 -16.11
C SER A 155 -14.82 -8.74 -15.45
N TRP A 156 -14.25 -9.80 -16.00
CA TRP A 156 -14.28 -11.15 -15.42
C TRP A 156 -13.19 -11.40 -14.36
N ALA A 157 -12.16 -10.53 -14.28
CA ALA A 157 -11.02 -10.72 -13.36
C ALA A 157 -11.41 -10.76 -11.87
N PRO A 158 -12.37 -9.96 -11.38
CA PRO A 158 -12.84 -10.09 -10.00
C PRO A 158 -13.43 -11.47 -9.68
N LEU A 159 -14.10 -12.12 -10.64
CA LEU A 159 -14.62 -13.48 -10.47
C LEU A 159 -13.49 -14.51 -10.37
N LEU A 160 -12.49 -14.39 -11.23
CA LEU A 160 -11.29 -15.24 -11.15
C LEU A 160 -10.55 -15.03 -9.83
N PHE A 161 -10.46 -13.79 -9.37
CA PHE A 161 -9.89 -13.45 -8.07
C PHE A 161 -10.65 -14.16 -6.93
N LEU A 162 -11.98 -14.08 -6.90
CA LEU A 162 -12.80 -14.75 -5.89
C LEU A 162 -12.62 -16.27 -5.95
N ALA A 163 -12.59 -16.86 -7.13
CA ALA A 163 -12.34 -18.30 -7.30
C ALA A 163 -10.97 -18.70 -6.75
N THR A 164 -9.94 -17.88 -6.98
CA THR A 164 -8.58 -18.09 -6.47
C THR A 164 -8.55 -18.00 -4.95
N LEU A 165 -9.23 -17.01 -4.36
CA LEU A 165 -9.34 -16.85 -2.92
C LEU A 165 -10.04 -18.05 -2.27
N VAL A 166 -11.19 -18.46 -2.79
CA VAL A 166 -11.94 -19.63 -2.30
C VAL A 166 -11.09 -20.91 -2.44
N GLY A 167 -10.40 -21.09 -3.55
CA GLY A 167 -9.48 -22.22 -3.77
C GLY A 167 -8.33 -22.24 -2.78
N TYR A 168 -7.74 -21.08 -2.50
CA TYR A 168 -6.67 -20.91 -1.50
C TYR A 168 -7.17 -21.29 -0.09
N GLU A 169 -8.28 -20.71 0.36
CA GLU A 169 -8.87 -21.00 1.67
C GLU A 169 -9.24 -22.49 1.79
N GLY A 170 -9.88 -23.05 0.78
CA GLY A 170 -10.21 -24.47 0.73
C GLY A 170 -8.98 -25.37 0.85
N ALA A 171 -7.87 -25.01 0.23
CA ALA A 171 -6.61 -25.76 0.32
C ALA A 171 -5.95 -25.64 1.71
N VAL A 172 -5.96 -24.42 2.30
CA VAL A 172 -5.40 -24.18 3.64
C VAL A 172 -6.17 -24.94 4.72
N PHE A 173 -7.51 -24.97 4.62
CA PHE A 173 -8.36 -25.64 5.63
C PHE A 173 -8.68 -27.11 5.29
N SER A 174 -8.12 -27.68 4.22
CA SER A 174 -8.36 -29.07 3.86
C SER A 174 -7.79 -30.02 4.92
N LYS A 175 -8.66 -30.90 5.46
CA LYS A 175 -8.27 -31.94 6.42
C LYS A 175 -7.32 -33.00 5.82
N ARG A 176 -7.28 -33.13 4.50
CA ARG A 176 -6.43 -34.12 3.77
C ARG A 176 -4.97 -33.70 3.63
N GLY A 177 -4.60 -32.46 4.04
CA GLY A 177 -3.29 -31.90 3.78
C GLY A 177 -3.10 -31.71 2.26
N SER A 178 -2.94 -30.51 1.80
CA SER A 178 -2.63 -30.26 0.39
C SER A 178 -1.20 -30.69 0.11
N ARG A 179 -0.98 -31.55 -0.92
CA ARG A 179 0.37 -31.78 -1.48
C ARG A 179 0.90 -30.56 -2.24
N VAL A 180 0.02 -29.62 -2.52
CA VAL A 180 0.35 -28.37 -3.23
C VAL A 180 0.95 -27.38 -2.24
N PRO A 181 2.09 -26.75 -2.52
CA PRO A 181 2.71 -25.76 -1.67
C PRO A 181 1.96 -24.41 -1.78
N VAL A 182 0.79 -24.33 -1.13
CA VAL A 182 -0.17 -23.23 -1.28
C VAL A 182 0.46 -21.88 -0.89
N GLY A 183 1.25 -21.86 0.18
CA GLY A 183 1.93 -20.64 0.63
C GLY A 183 2.89 -20.07 -0.41
N PRO A 184 3.88 -20.85 -0.91
CA PRO A 184 4.76 -20.42 -1.99
C PRO A 184 4.03 -19.94 -3.25
N ILE A 185 2.97 -20.65 -3.67
CA ILE A 185 2.17 -20.23 -4.83
C ILE A 185 1.48 -18.91 -4.59
N ALA A 186 0.85 -18.71 -3.43
CA ALA A 186 0.18 -17.45 -3.08
C ALA A 186 1.16 -16.28 -3.06
N VAL A 187 2.34 -16.46 -2.45
CA VAL A 187 3.39 -15.44 -2.41
C VAL A 187 3.90 -15.12 -3.82
N ALA A 188 4.20 -16.14 -4.65
CA ALA A 188 4.67 -15.92 -6.01
C ALA A 188 3.62 -15.19 -6.88
N ALA A 189 2.35 -15.59 -6.79
CA ALA A 189 1.25 -14.94 -7.50
C ALA A 189 1.07 -13.49 -7.05
N TRP A 190 1.17 -13.23 -5.76
CA TRP A 190 1.10 -11.88 -5.21
C TRP A 190 2.28 -11.00 -5.67
N CYS A 191 3.51 -11.54 -5.65
CA CYS A 191 4.69 -10.83 -6.16
C CYS A 191 4.53 -10.47 -7.65
N LEU A 192 4.03 -11.40 -8.46
CA LEU A 192 3.75 -11.14 -9.87
C LEU A 192 2.73 -10.02 -10.03
N ALA A 193 1.63 -10.06 -9.28
CA ALA A 193 0.62 -9.00 -9.30
C ALA A 193 1.20 -7.63 -8.90
N ALA A 194 2.05 -7.60 -7.87
CA ALA A 194 2.73 -6.36 -7.45
C ALA A 194 3.66 -5.81 -8.55
N ILE A 195 4.37 -6.67 -9.26
CA ILE A 195 5.22 -6.29 -10.41
C ILE A 195 4.35 -5.71 -11.54
N LEU A 196 3.25 -6.37 -11.89
CA LEU A 196 2.34 -5.90 -12.94
C LEU A 196 1.70 -4.55 -12.59
N VAL A 197 1.27 -4.35 -11.35
CA VAL A 197 0.77 -3.05 -10.87
C VAL A 197 1.86 -1.98 -10.90
N THR A 198 3.10 -2.32 -10.56
CA THR A 198 4.25 -1.41 -10.70
C THR A 198 4.43 -0.97 -12.15
N ALA A 199 4.44 -1.90 -13.08
CA ALA A 199 4.58 -1.60 -14.51
C ALA A 199 3.42 -0.72 -15.03
N TYR A 200 2.19 -1.01 -14.59
CA TYR A 200 1.01 -0.23 -14.95
C TYR A 200 1.06 1.21 -14.43
N LEU A 201 1.51 1.43 -13.18
CA LEU A 201 1.59 2.75 -12.57
C LEU A 201 2.88 3.51 -12.92
N PHE A 202 3.89 2.84 -13.48
CA PHE A 202 5.20 3.43 -13.75
C PHE A 202 5.15 4.77 -14.51
N PRO A 203 4.32 4.95 -15.58
CA PRO A 203 4.25 6.21 -16.30
C PRO A 203 3.94 7.43 -15.44
N ILE A 204 3.08 7.29 -14.42
CA ILE A 204 2.70 8.39 -13.53
C ILE A 204 3.70 8.64 -12.38
N TRP A 205 4.69 7.79 -12.21
CA TRP A 205 5.79 8.03 -11.28
C TRP A 205 6.98 8.74 -11.94
N VAL A 206 7.15 8.56 -13.24
CA VAL A 206 8.26 9.17 -13.99
C VAL A 206 7.85 10.34 -14.87
N GLY A 207 6.56 10.71 -14.87
CA GLY A 207 6.05 11.83 -15.65
C GLY A 207 6.01 11.57 -17.16
N SER A 208 5.83 10.30 -17.58
CA SER A 208 5.67 9.98 -19.00
C SER A 208 4.38 10.57 -19.55
N PRO A 209 4.40 11.12 -20.78
CA PRO A 209 3.18 11.54 -21.48
C PRO A 209 2.27 10.35 -21.74
N ILE A 210 1.02 10.41 -21.26
CA ILE A 210 -0.03 9.39 -21.48
C ILE A 210 -1.34 10.07 -21.84
N SER A 211 -2.28 9.33 -22.44
CA SER A 211 -3.61 9.87 -22.72
C SER A 211 -4.36 10.25 -21.43
N LYS A 212 -5.30 11.19 -21.51
CA LYS A 212 -6.15 11.53 -20.35
C LYS A 212 -6.95 10.34 -19.84
N ALA A 213 -7.40 9.46 -20.73
CA ALA A 213 -8.11 8.23 -20.35
C ALA A 213 -7.20 7.27 -19.58
N ASP A 214 -5.96 7.07 -20.05
CA ASP A 214 -4.96 6.26 -19.37
C ASP A 214 -4.58 6.84 -18.01
N TRP A 215 -4.49 8.16 -17.91
CA TRP A 215 -4.30 8.84 -16.63
C TRP A 215 -5.43 8.56 -15.67
N GLN A 216 -6.69 8.78 -16.08
CA GLN A 216 -7.88 8.58 -15.25
C GLN A 216 -8.01 7.13 -14.77
N SER A 217 -7.69 6.15 -15.63
CA SER A 217 -7.73 4.73 -15.26
C SER A 217 -6.76 4.35 -14.12
N ARG A 218 -5.74 5.18 -13.85
CA ARG A 218 -4.77 4.99 -12.77
C ARG A 218 -5.16 5.66 -11.46
N MET A 219 -6.23 6.47 -11.46
CA MET A 219 -6.74 7.15 -10.27
C MET A 219 -7.82 6.29 -9.59
N TRP A 220 -7.38 5.30 -8.80
CA TRP A 220 -8.28 4.28 -8.23
C TRP A 220 -9.09 4.75 -7.03
N ILE A 221 -8.65 5.81 -6.35
CA ILE A 221 -9.40 6.42 -5.28
C ILE A 221 -9.88 7.79 -5.76
N SER A 222 -11.18 7.92 -5.97
CA SER A 222 -11.84 9.18 -6.25
C SER A 222 -12.85 9.47 -5.15
N GLY A 223 -12.86 10.67 -4.64
CA GLY A 223 -13.76 11.06 -3.56
C GLY A 223 -13.61 12.52 -3.21
N SER A 224 -14.24 12.96 -2.12
CA SER A 224 -14.13 14.32 -1.59
C SER A 224 -13.26 14.34 -0.31
N GLY A 225 -12.64 15.45 -0.03
CA GLY A 225 -11.88 15.66 1.20
C GLY A 225 -10.55 14.91 1.23
N PHE A 226 -10.33 14.10 2.26
CA PHE A 226 -9.05 13.41 2.49
C PHE A 226 -8.90 12.08 1.70
N MET A 227 -9.98 11.58 1.11
CA MET A 227 -9.99 10.35 0.31
C MET A 227 -10.01 10.69 -1.18
N ASN A 228 -8.91 11.25 -1.67
CA ASN A 228 -8.84 11.68 -3.05
C ASN A 228 -7.40 11.59 -3.59
N TRP A 229 -7.24 10.88 -4.69
CA TRP A 229 -5.98 10.79 -5.42
C TRP A 229 -5.79 11.92 -6.45
N ILE A 230 -6.85 12.69 -6.74
CA ILE A 230 -6.86 13.80 -7.69
C ILE A 230 -7.04 15.12 -6.95
#